data_5c7962c6676007a33938f3afec0cf8c9
#
_entry.id   5c7962c6676007a33938f3afec0cf8c9
#
_cell.length_a   1.000
_cell.length_b   1.000
_cell.length_c   1.000
_cell.angle_alpha   90.00
_cell.angle_beta   90.00
_cell.angle_gamma   90.00
#
_symmetry.space_group_name_H-M   'P 1'
#
loop_
_entity.id
_entity.type
_entity.pdbx_description
1 polymer ?
#
loop_
_entity_poly.entity_id
_entity_poly.type
_entity_poly.pdbx_seq_one_letter_code
_entity_poly.pdbx_strand_id
1 'polypeptide(L)'
;ETGFHPRERAKWCEPCGIPWYPRLAPCVIVVIRRDDRLLLAKSSRVKRHFYSLIAGFVEPGESLEGAVHREVKEETGLDVTNIRYHASQPWPFPHQLMVGFFADYAGGELVLQEDELADADWFLPGDTPPVPPETTISGRLIRAMEHEISRGGIPV
;
A
#
# COMPACT_ATOMS: atom_id res chain seq x y z
N GLU A 1 4.22 37.04 -5.20
CA GLU A 1 5.18 36.18 -4.48
C GLU A 1 4.49 35.57 -3.25
N THR A 2 4.92 34.36 -2.85
CA THR A 2 4.42 33.67 -1.67
C THR A 2 5.54 33.50 -0.66
N GLY A 3 5.29 33.88 0.60
CA GLY A 3 6.14 33.60 1.75
C GLY A 3 5.69 32.36 2.54
N PHE A 4 6.28 32.14 3.72
CA PHE A 4 5.79 31.17 4.68
C PHE A 4 4.69 31.80 5.54
N HIS A 5 3.63 31.03 5.81
CA HIS A 5 2.56 31.47 6.71
C HIS A 5 3.11 31.57 8.15
N PRO A 6 2.82 32.65 8.90
CA PRO A 6 3.47 32.91 10.20
C PRO A 6 3.07 31.92 11.32
N ARG A 7 1.95 31.20 11.18
CA ARG A 7 1.40 30.31 12.21
C ARG A 7 1.09 28.88 11.73
N GLU A 8 1.16 28.63 10.42
CA GLU A 8 0.75 27.34 9.84
C GLU A 8 1.80 26.80 8.87
N ARG A 9 1.78 25.48 8.65
CA ARG A 9 2.65 24.84 7.66
C ARG A 9 2.09 25.03 6.25
N ALA A 10 2.08 26.28 5.79
CA ALA A 10 1.53 26.65 4.47
C ALA A 10 2.42 27.69 3.80
N LYS A 11 2.31 27.81 2.49
CA LYS A 11 2.71 29.00 1.76
C LYS A 11 1.59 30.02 1.86
N TRP A 12 1.94 31.27 1.78
CA TRP A 12 1.03 32.40 2.03
C TRP A 12 1.27 33.54 1.06
N CYS A 13 0.19 34.07 0.50
CA CYS A 13 0.22 35.30 -0.27
C CYS A 13 -0.37 36.42 0.57
N GLU A 14 0.50 37.30 1.10
CA GLU A 14 0.06 38.39 1.96
C GLU A 14 -0.96 39.33 1.31
N PRO A 15 -0.77 39.79 0.05
CA PRO A 15 -1.76 40.65 -0.62
C PRO A 15 -3.11 39.99 -0.87
N CYS A 16 -3.13 38.69 -1.12
CA CYS A 16 -4.35 37.94 -1.43
C CYS A 16 -5.06 37.36 -0.19
N GLY A 17 -4.37 37.26 0.93
CA GLY A 17 -4.88 36.58 2.12
C GLY A 17 -5.08 35.07 1.97
N ILE A 18 -4.47 34.44 0.97
CA ILE A 18 -4.72 33.02 0.61
C ILE A 18 -3.56 32.16 1.06
N PRO A 19 -3.79 31.13 1.92
CA PRO A 19 -2.82 30.11 2.23
C PRO A 19 -2.85 28.97 1.21
N TRP A 20 -1.68 28.35 0.96
CA TRP A 20 -1.52 27.09 0.21
C TRP A 20 -0.88 26.04 1.10
N TYR A 21 -1.65 25.03 1.44
CA TYR A 21 -1.18 23.91 2.21
C TYR A 21 -0.39 22.91 1.35
N PRO A 22 0.59 22.18 1.95
CA PRO A 22 1.26 21.10 1.26
C PRO A 22 0.26 20.06 0.76
N ARG A 23 0.43 19.61 -0.47
CA ARG A 23 -0.34 18.50 -0.98
C ARG A 23 0.06 17.21 -0.26
N LEU A 24 -0.94 16.41 0.11
CA LEU A 24 -0.75 15.09 0.69
C LEU A 24 -1.72 14.12 -0.02
N ALA A 25 -1.17 13.11 -0.71
CA ALA A 25 -1.95 12.11 -1.40
C ALA A 25 -1.96 10.80 -0.59
N PRO A 26 -3.12 10.35 -0.07
CA PRO A 26 -3.22 9.07 0.59
C PRO A 26 -3.08 7.95 -0.45
N CYS A 27 -2.29 6.92 -0.09
CA CYS A 27 -2.05 5.74 -0.91
C CYS A 27 -2.15 4.51 0.00
N VAL A 28 -3.02 3.57 -0.33
CA VAL A 28 -3.12 2.31 0.40
C VAL A 28 -2.06 1.34 -0.07
N ILE A 29 -1.59 0.49 0.84
CA ILE A 29 -0.71 -0.63 0.53
C ILE A 29 -1.13 -1.82 1.38
N VAL A 30 -1.30 -2.99 0.78
CA VAL A 30 -1.90 -4.14 1.44
C VAL A 30 -1.11 -5.43 1.20
N VAL A 31 -0.85 -6.17 2.28
CA VAL A 31 -0.40 -7.56 2.21
C VAL A 31 -1.61 -8.47 2.36
N ILE A 32 -1.76 -9.41 1.43
CA ILE A 32 -2.89 -10.34 1.37
C ILE A 32 -2.42 -11.72 1.79
N ARG A 33 -3.12 -12.31 2.76
CA ARG A 33 -2.87 -13.67 3.21
C ARG A 33 -3.88 -14.64 2.62
N ARG A 34 -3.40 -15.81 2.21
CA ARG A 34 -4.21 -16.98 1.89
C ARG A 34 -3.61 -18.19 2.59
N ASP A 35 -4.30 -18.71 3.59
CA ASP A 35 -3.82 -19.82 4.44
C ASP A 35 -2.44 -19.51 5.06
N ASP A 36 -1.41 -20.25 4.68
CA ASP A 36 -0.02 -20.11 5.12
C ASP A 36 0.86 -19.28 4.16
N ARG A 37 0.26 -18.60 3.18
CA ARG A 37 0.96 -17.84 2.13
C ARG A 37 0.57 -16.39 2.11
N LEU A 38 1.46 -15.57 1.57
CA LEU A 38 1.22 -14.16 1.28
C LEU A 38 1.39 -13.87 -0.21
N LEU A 39 0.57 -12.98 -0.75
CA LEU A 39 0.67 -12.52 -2.13
C LEU A 39 1.76 -11.48 -2.26
N LEU A 40 2.69 -11.69 -3.18
CA LEU A 40 3.67 -10.70 -3.60
C LEU A 40 3.56 -10.49 -5.10
N ALA A 41 3.75 -9.25 -5.53
CA ALA A 41 3.62 -8.85 -6.92
C ALA A 41 4.83 -8.03 -7.39
N LYS A 42 5.12 -8.10 -8.68
CA LYS A 42 6.19 -7.37 -9.34
C LYS A 42 5.59 -6.36 -10.32
N SER A 43 5.89 -5.09 -10.11
CA SER A 43 5.40 -4.02 -11.00
C SER A 43 5.99 -4.12 -12.39
N SER A 44 5.17 -3.93 -13.42
CA SER A 44 5.59 -3.78 -14.82
C SER A 44 6.18 -2.40 -15.09
N ARG A 45 5.73 -1.37 -14.35
CA ARG A 45 6.10 0.05 -14.55
C ARG A 45 7.50 0.39 -14.07
N VAL A 46 8.03 -0.37 -13.12
CA VAL A 46 9.33 -0.08 -12.50
C VAL A 46 10.27 -1.26 -12.72
N LYS A 47 11.42 -1.01 -13.38
CA LYS A 47 12.49 -2.02 -13.52
C LYS A 47 13.16 -2.32 -12.17
N ARG A 48 12.38 -2.84 -11.22
CA ARG A 48 12.87 -3.29 -9.93
C ARG A 48 13.05 -4.81 -9.94
N HIS A 49 14.11 -5.28 -9.29
CA HIS A 49 14.41 -6.71 -9.21
C HIS A 49 13.77 -7.37 -7.98
N PHE A 50 12.77 -6.72 -7.35
CA PHE A 50 12.11 -7.24 -6.16
C PHE A 50 10.59 -7.24 -6.32
N TYR A 51 9.95 -8.11 -5.58
CA TYR A 51 8.50 -8.18 -5.40
C TYR A 51 8.08 -7.25 -4.27
N SER A 52 6.87 -6.75 -4.32
CA SER A 52 6.28 -5.86 -3.36
C SER A 52 4.80 -6.21 -3.13
N LEU A 53 4.08 -5.29 -2.55
CA LEU A 53 2.66 -5.41 -2.23
C LEU A 53 1.82 -4.62 -3.24
N ILE A 54 0.52 -4.93 -3.30
CA ILE A 54 -0.46 -4.14 -4.06
C ILE A 54 -0.61 -2.79 -3.38
N ALA A 55 -0.59 -1.72 -4.16
CA ALA A 55 -0.67 -0.36 -3.64
C ALA A 55 -1.25 0.61 -4.67
N GLY A 56 -2.16 1.48 -4.24
CA GLY A 56 -2.74 2.49 -5.09
C GLY A 56 -3.27 3.71 -4.36
N PHE A 57 -3.58 4.75 -5.12
CA PHE A 57 -4.09 5.99 -4.56
C PHE A 57 -5.57 5.88 -4.17
N VAL A 58 -5.90 6.56 -3.07
CA VAL A 58 -7.30 6.74 -2.68
C VAL A 58 -7.94 7.77 -3.60
N GLU A 59 -9.10 7.44 -4.15
CA GLU A 59 -9.85 8.33 -5.03
C GLU A 59 -10.81 9.24 -4.25
N PRO A 60 -11.21 10.40 -4.83
CA PRO A 60 -12.20 11.28 -4.20
C PRO A 60 -13.52 10.58 -3.88
N GLY A 61 -13.93 10.64 -2.61
CA GLY A 61 -15.17 10.00 -2.15
C GLY A 61 -15.03 8.54 -1.71
N GLU A 62 -13.82 7.98 -1.79
CA GLU A 62 -13.51 6.61 -1.42
C GLU A 62 -12.98 6.53 0.03
N SER A 63 -13.35 5.47 0.75
CA SER A 63 -12.70 5.13 2.03
C SER A 63 -11.39 4.40 1.79
N LEU A 64 -10.53 4.32 2.81
CA LEU A 64 -9.28 3.57 2.70
C LEU A 64 -9.52 2.08 2.43
N GLU A 65 -10.51 1.49 3.10
CA GLU A 65 -10.90 0.10 2.89
C GLU A 65 -11.49 -0.12 1.48
N GLY A 66 -12.27 0.86 0.99
CA GLY A 66 -12.78 0.87 -0.38
C GLY A 66 -11.65 0.86 -1.40
N ALA A 67 -10.64 1.71 -1.21
CA ALA A 67 -9.45 1.74 -2.04
C ALA A 67 -8.68 0.42 -2.03
N VAL A 68 -8.55 -0.24 -0.87
CA VAL A 68 -7.94 -1.59 -0.79
C VAL A 68 -8.72 -2.59 -1.63
N HIS A 69 -10.05 -2.64 -1.50
CA HIS A 69 -10.88 -3.55 -2.30
C HIS A 69 -10.74 -3.29 -3.79
N ARG A 70 -10.80 -2.04 -4.21
CA ARG A 70 -10.71 -1.65 -5.62
C ARG A 70 -9.34 -1.97 -6.21
N GLU A 71 -8.26 -1.54 -5.60
CA GLU A 71 -6.89 -1.76 -6.10
C GLU A 71 -6.58 -3.26 -6.20
N VAL A 72 -6.92 -4.04 -5.17
CA VAL A 72 -6.73 -5.50 -5.22
C VAL A 72 -7.52 -6.12 -6.37
N LYS A 73 -8.78 -5.71 -6.55
CA LYS A 73 -9.63 -6.23 -7.61
C LYS A 73 -9.13 -5.86 -9.00
N GLU A 74 -8.73 -4.61 -9.19
CA GLU A 74 -8.24 -4.09 -10.48
C GLU A 74 -6.92 -4.74 -10.88
N GLU A 75 -5.94 -4.77 -9.96
CA GLU A 75 -4.60 -5.26 -10.29
C GLU A 75 -4.50 -6.80 -10.35
N THR A 76 -5.31 -7.52 -9.55
CA THR A 76 -5.13 -8.97 -9.36
C THR A 76 -6.37 -9.83 -9.62
N GLY A 77 -7.55 -9.24 -9.81
CA GLY A 77 -8.81 -9.98 -9.93
C GLY A 77 -9.33 -10.59 -8.62
N LEU A 78 -8.59 -10.47 -7.51
CA LEU A 78 -8.94 -11.09 -6.24
C LEU A 78 -9.98 -10.29 -5.46
N ASP A 79 -10.69 -10.99 -4.57
CA ASP A 79 -11.53 -10.40 -3.54
C ASP A 79 -10.87 -10.61 -2.18
N VAL A 80 -10.96 -9.61 -1.30
CA VAL A 80 -10.37 -9.63 0.04
C VAL A 80 -11.39 -9.34 1.11
N THR A 81 -11.11 -9.77 2.31
CA THR A 81 -11.92 -9.54 3.52
C THR A 81 -11.01 -9.26 4.71
N ASN A 82 -11.60 -8.98 5.87
CA ASN A 82 -10.86 -8.77 7.12
C ASN A 82 -9.72 -7.76 6.97
N ILE A 83 -10.02 -6.61 6.33
CA ILE A 83 -9.06 -5.53 6.13
C ILE A 83 -8.76 -4.89 7.48
N ARG A 84 -7.47 -4.92 7.88
CA ARG A 84 -6.99 -4.43 9.18
C ARG A 84 -5.88 -3.40 8.98
N TYR A 85 -6.04 -2.19 9.51
CA TYR A 85 -4.96 -1.21 9.54
C TYR A 85 -3.78 -1.75 10.36
N HIS A 86 -2.58 -1.57 9.84
CA HIS A 86 -1.35 -1.98 10.54
C HIS A 86 -0.46 -0.79 10.88
N ALA A 87 -0.09 0.02 9.88
CA ALA A 87 0.82 1.14 10.06
C ALA A 87 0.68 2.17 8.94
N SER A 88 1.30 3.33 9.10
CA SER A 88 1.45 4.31 8.03
C SER A 88 2.89 4.81 7.94
N GLN A 89 3.25 5.35 6.78
CA GLN A 89 4.56 5.95 6.54
C GLN A 89 4.43 7.17 5.62
N PRO A 90 4.94 8.35 6.01
CA PRO A 90 5.14 9.45 5.08
C PRO A 90 6.10 9.03 3.97
N TRP A 91 5.70 9.27 2.73
CA TRP A 91 6.50 8.96 1.55
C TRP A 91 6.59 10.21 0.65
N PRO A 92 7.56 11.11 0.92
CA PRO A 92 7.61 12.44 0.26
C PRO A 92 8.17 12.37 -1.17
N PHE A 93 7.84 11.33 -1.93
CA PHE A 93 8.26 11.13 -3.32
C PHE A 93 7.04 10.94 -4.24
N PRO A 94 6.35 12.05 -4.61
CA PRO A 94 6.61 13.44 -4.20
C PRO A 94 5.87 13.91 -2.94
N HIS A 95 4.74 13.31 -2.54
CA HIS A 95 3.86 13.83 -1.47
C HIS A 95 2.84 12.82 -0.96
N GLN A 96 3.23 11.56 -0.83
CA GLN A 96 2.33 10.47 -0.42
C GLN A 96 2.31 10.26 1.09
N LEU A 97 1.17 9.80 1.59
CA LEU A 97 1.04 9.11 2.87
C LEU A 97 0.63 7.67 2.58
N MET A 98 1.56 6.74 2.81
CA MET A 98 1.29 5.32 2.66
C MET A 98 0.53 4.81 3.88
N VAL A 99 -0.61 4.16 3.67
CA VAL A 99 -1.46 3.59 4.72
C VAL A 99 -1.51 2.07 4.52
N GLY A 100 -0.90 1.33 5.44
CA GLY A 100 -0.65 -0.10 5.35
C GLY A 100 -1.72 -0.96 6.01
N PHE A 101 -2.16 -1.98 5.30
CA PHE A 101 -3.20 -2.91 5.72
C PHE A 101 -2.76 -4.37 5.60
N PHE A 102 -3.36 -5.19 6.45
CA PHE A 102 -3.47 -6.64 6.27
C PHE A 102 -4.86 -6.96 5.73
N ALA A 103 -4.95 -7.97 4.87
CA ALA A 103 -6.21 -8.50 4.39
C ALA A 103 -6.12 -10.02 4.20
N ASP A 104 -7.26 -10.70 4.26
CA ASP A 104 -7.37 -12.12 3.96
C ASP A 104 -8.02 -12.31 2.58
N TYR A 105 -7.50 -13.28 1.82
CA TYR A 105 -8.11 -13.71 0.55
C TYR A 105 -9.55 -14.20 0.80
N ALA A 106 -10.50 -13.71 0.03
CA ALA A 106 -11.91 -14.07 0.12
C ALA A 106 -12.43 -14.81 -1.13
N GLY A 107 -11.73 -14.68 -2.27
CA GLY A 107 -12.16 -15.30 -3.52
C GLY A 107 -11.52 -14.67 -4.75
N GLY A 108 -11.96 -15.12 -5.93
CA GLY A 108 -11.44 -14.68 -7.22
C GLY A 108 -10.27 -15.50 -7.71
N GLU A 109 -9.97 -15.38 -8.99
CA GLU A 109 -8.81 -15.97 -9.63
C GLU A 109 -7.74 -14.90 -9.83
N LEU A 110 -6.47 -15.29 -9.70
CA LEU A 110 -5.34 -14.37 -9.89
C LEU A 110 -5.19 -14.07 -11.39
N VAL A 111 -5.69 -12.91 -11.79
CA VAL A 111 -5.61 -12.37 -13.15
C VAL A 111 -4.97 -11.01 -13.09
N LEU A 112 -3.76 -10.90 -13.61
CA LEU A 112 -2.96 -9.69 -13.49
C LEU A 112 -3.36 -8.63 -14.52
N GLN A 113 -3.41 -7.39 -14.08
CA GLN A 113 -3.46 -6.24 -14.98
C GLN A 113 -2.04 -5.99 -15.52
N GLU A 114 -1.78 -6.38 -16.76
CA GLU A 114 -0.44 -6.46 -17.37
C GLU A 114 0.30 -5.13 -17.46
N ASP A 115 -0.40 -4.00 -17.51
CA ASP A 115 0.19 -2.65 -17.50
C ASP A 115 0.61 -2.19 -16.10
N GLU A 116 0.14 -2.84 -15.04
CA GLU A 116 0.51 -2.59 -13.64
C GLU A 116 1.48 -3.65 -13.10
N LEU A 117 1.16 -4.93 -13.32
CA LEU A 117 1.86 -6.06 -12.75
C LEU A 117 2.47 -6.95 -13.84
N ALA A 118 3.77 -7.20 -13.73
CA ALA A 118 4.49 -8.14 -14.59
C ALA A 118 4.40 -9.57 -14.10
N ASP A 119 4.21 -9.77 -12.79
CA ASP A 119 4.14 -11.08 -12.16
C ASP A 119 3.52 -10.96 -10.76
N ALA A 120 2.84 -12.01 -10.29
CA ALA A 120 2.41 -12.15 -8.90
C ALA A 120 2.20 -13.62 -8.54
N ASP A 121 2.54 -14.01 -7.32
CA ASP A 121 2.33 -15.36 -6.82
C ASP A 121 2.21 -15.40 -5.29
N TRP A 122 1.81 -16.56 -4.78
CA TRP A 122 1.64 -16.86 -3.37
C TRP A 122 2.88 -17.54 -2.80
N PHE A 123 3.54 -16.88 -1.83
CA PHE A 123 4.80 -17.32 -1.25
C PHE A 123 4.63 -17.76 0.21
N LEU A 124 5.36 -18.79 0.60
CA LEU A 124 5.51 -19.17 2.01
C LEU A 124 6.45 -18.20 2.74
N PRO A 125 6.20 -17.94 4.05
CA PRO A 125 7.18 -17.25 4.89
C PRO A 125 8.56 -17.91 4.81
N GLY A 126 9.60 -17.10 4.60
CA GLY A 126 10.97 -17.58 4.47
C GLY A 126 11.38 -18.09 3.08
N ASP A 127 10.43 -18.26 2.15
CA ASP A 127 10.67 -18.62 0.74
C ASP A 127 10.22 -17.48 -0.21
N THR A 128 10.23 -16.26 0.29
CA THR A 128 9.89 -15.10 -0.51
C THR A 128 11.05 -14.67 -1.42
N PRO A 129 10.74 -14.18 -2.64
CA PRO A 129 11.76 -13.56 -3.48
C PRO A 129 12.33 -12.29 -2.81
N PRO A 130 13.34 -11.63 -3.41
CA PRO A 130 13.81 -10.35 -2.90
C PRO A 130 12.66 -9.35 -2.75
N VAL A 131 12.52 -8.76 -1.56
CA VAL A 131 11.49 -7.79 -1.18
C VAL A 131 12.12 -6.50 -0.64
N PRO A 132 11.37 -5.38 -0.57
CA PRO A 132 11.87 -4.14 0.01
C PRO A 132 12.36 -4.32 1.46
N PRO A 133 13.33 -3.49 1.90
CA PRO A 133 13.82 -3.55 3.27
C PRO A 133 12.78 -3.06 4.28
N GLU A 134 12.90 -3.48 5.54
CA GLU A 134 12.00 -3.10 6.64
C GLU A 134 12.00 -1.59 6.99
N THR A 135 12.91 -0.82 6.42
CA THR A 135 12.87 0.64 6.47
C THR A 135 11.70 1.23 5.67
N THR A 136 11.11 0.43 4.77
CA THR A 136 9.90 0.78 4.01
C THR A 136 8.67 0.13 4.62
N ILE A 137 7.51 0.76 4.45
CA ILE A 137 6.24 0.17 4.92
C ILE A 137 5.95 -1.17 4.25
N SER A 138 6.29 -1.33 2.96
CA SER A 138 6.14 -2.59 2.24
C SER A 138 6.93 -3.72 2.92
N GLY A 139 8.21 -3.50 3.18
CA GLY A 139 9.04 -4.49 3.85
C GLY A 139 8.55 -4.82 5.26
N ARG A 140 8.11 -3.81 6.03
CA ARG A 140 7.55 -4.02 7.38
C ARG A 140 6.27 -4.86 7.36
N LEU A 141 5.36 -4.57 6.44
CA LEU A 141 4.11 -5.34 6.29
C LEU A 141 4.39 -6.79 5.91
N ILE A 142 5.30 -7.03 4.97
CA ILE A 142 5.69 -8.39 4.55
C ILE A 142 6.24 -9.16 5.76
N ARG A 143 7.21 -8.61 6.48
CA ARG A 143 7.82 -9.28 7.64
C ARG A 143 6.84 -9.52 8.77
N ALA A 144 5.94 -8.55 9.04
CA ALA A 144 4.92 -8.71 10.05
C ALA A 144 3.92 -9.81 9.68
N MET A 145 3.53 -9.93 8.41
CA MET A 145 2.65 -11.00 7.94
C MET A 145 3.35 -12.37 7.98
N GLU A 146 4.60 -12.47 7.54
CA GLU A 146 5.39 -13.71 7.67
C GLU A 146 5.44 -14.20 9.12
N HIS A 147 5.63 -13.28 10.06
CA HIS A 147 5.65 -13.58 11.48
C HIS A 147 4.28 -14.01 12.02
N GLU A 148 3.19 -13.36 11.57
CA GLU A 148 1.81 -13.74 11.93
C GLU A 148 1.49 -15.16 11.44
N ILE A 149 1.81 -15.48 10.18
CA ILE A 149 1.62 -16.81 9.60
C ILE A 149 2.45 -17.86 10.35
N SER A 150 3.73 -17.60 10.59
CA SER A 150 4.64 -18.55 11.26
C SER A 150 4.26 -18.88 12.69
N ARG A 151 3.54 -17.99 13.37
CA ARG A 151 3.03 -18.24 14.74
C ARG A 151 1.73 -19.03 14.78
N GLY A 152 1.14 -19.39 13.64
CA GLY A 152 -0.16 -20.05 13.57
C GLY A 152 -1.30 -19.14 14.04
N GLY A 153 -1.10 -17.83 13.92
CA GLY A 153 -2.04 -16.83 14.40
C GLY A 153 -3.33 -16.81 13.60
N ILE A 154 -4.40 -17.34 14.19
CA ILE A 154 -5.74 -16.88 13.91
C ILE A 154 -5.81 -15.46 14.48
N PRO A 155 -6.23 -14.45 13.71
CA PRO A 155 -6.41 -13.10 14.26
C PRO A 155 -7.47 -13.15 15.37
N VAL A 156 -7.12 -12.65 16.54
CA VAL A 156 -8.06 -12.33 17.61
C VAL A 156 -8.73 -11.01 17.28
#